data_f96fcbe3da9b8f4f8431e46ae862fa0b
#
_entry.id   f96fcbe3da9b8f4f8431e46ae862fa0b
#
_cell.length_a   1.000
_cell.length_b   1.000
_cell.length_c   1.000
_cell.angle_alpha   90.00
_cell.angle_beta   90.00
_cell.angle_gamma   90.00
#
_symmetry.space_group_name_H-M   'P 1'
#
loop_
_entity.id
_entity.type
_entity.pdbx_description
1 polymer ?
#
loop_
_entity_poly.entity_id
_entity_poly.type
_entity_poly.pdbx_seq_one_letter_code
_entity_poly.pdbx_strand_id
1 'polypeptide(L)'
;MKTALTIAGSDSSGGAGIQADIKTMTANGVYAMSAITALTAQNTTGVTGIFEATPEFLAQEIDAIFTDIYPDAVKIGMVSSAELIGVIAEKLRSYDAKHIVVDPVMVATSGSKLLRDDAVQALTEKLLPMAEVVTPNIPEAEILSGMKITDAAGMEAAAQRISEKYHCAVLCKGGHQINDADDLLWRNGCGKWFRGRRIDNPNTHGTGCTLSSAIASNLAKVYDLDASVERAKAYISGCLSAMLDLGHGSGPMNHMFALKGEFVGE
;
A
#
# COMPACT_ATOMS: atom_id res chain seq x y z
N MET A 1 15.07 -6.75 16.17
CA MET A 1 14.14 -5.78 15.55
C MET A 1 13.38 -6.51 14.46
N LYS A 2 12.08 -6.24 14.28
CA LYS A 2 11.32 -6.80 13.16
C LYS A 2 11.65 -6.09 11.86
N THR A 3 11.49 -6.78 10.73
CA THR A 3 11.91 -6.33 9.41
C THR A 3 10.73 -6.33 8.44
N ALA A 4 10.70 -5.40 7.49
CA ALA A 4 9.72 -5.40 6.42
C ALA A 4 10.35 -4.95 5.10
N LEU A 5 9.92 -5.58 4.01
CA LEU A 5 10.32 -5.23 2.65
C LEU A 5 9.20 -4.46 1.96
N THR A 6 9.51 -3.32 1.34
CA THR A 6 8.63 -2.73 0.33
C THR A 6 9.14 -3.04 -1.08
N ILE A 7 8.24 -3.46 -1.96
CA ILE A 7 8.47 -3.66 -3.39
C ILE A 7 7.57 -2.68 -4.12
N ALA A 8 8.13 -1.57 -4.59
CA ALA A 8 7.35 -0.49 -5.19
C ALA A 8 8.22 0.49 -6.00
N GLY A 9 7.58 1.39 -6.71
CA GLY A 9 8.26 2.53 -7.34
C GLY A 9 8.75 3.55 -6.32
N SER A 10 9.77 4.31 -6.72
CA SER A 10 10.32 5.43 -5.96
C SER A 10 9.56 6.72 -6.31
N ASP A 11 9.33 7.57 -5.32
CA ASP A 11 8.87 8.95 -5.50
C ASP A 11 9.97 9.91 -5.05
N SER A 12 10.59 10.61 -6.00
CA SER A 12 11.71 11.52 -5.72
C SER A 12 11.35 12.66 -4.78
N SER A 13 10.05 13.05 -4.70
CA SER A 13 9.58 14.06 -3.73
C SER A 13 9.40 13.50 -2.31
N GLY A 14 9.43 12.19 -2.16
CA GLY A 14 9.39 11.52 -0.87
C GLY A 14 8.00 11.37 -0.26
N GLY A 15 6.92 11.73 -0.96
CA GLY A 15 5.55 11.71 -0.45
C GLY A 15 4.84 10.36 -0.56
N ALA A 16 5.23 9.55 -1.53
CA ALA A 16 4.64 8.23 -1.81
C ALA A 16 5.73 7.17 -2.08
N GLY A 17 5.32 6.05 -2.67
CA GLY A 17 6.23 4.96 -3.07
C GLY A 17 7.09 4.45 -1.92
N ILE A 18 8.27 3.92 -2.26
CA ILE A 18 9.19 3.36 -1.26
C ILE A 18 9.60 4.38 -0.18
N GLN A 19 9.63 5.67 -0.49
CA GLN A 19 10.01 6.70 0.48
C GLN A 19 8.95 6.85 1.59
N ALA A 20 7.67 6.87 1.22
CA ALA A 20 6.58 6.86 2.21
C ALA A 20 6.56 5.54 2.99
N ASP A 21 6.81 4.42 2.32
CA ASP A 21 6.84 3.09 2.92
C ASP A 21 7.95 2.99 3.97
N ILE A 22 9.19 3.36 3.62
CA ILE A 22 10.34 3.34 4.54
C ILE A 22 10.12 4.25 5.75
N LYS A 23 9.64 5.50 5.53
CA LYS A 23 9.30 6.43 6.61
C LYS A 23 8.24 5.84 7.54
N THR A 24 7.19 5.24 6.97
CA THR A 24 6.10 4.61 7.72
C THR A 24 6.60 3.43 8.53
N MET A 25 7.32 2.50 7.91
CA MET A 25 7.86 1.31 8.58
C MET A 25 8.79 1.70 9.72
N THR A 26 9.71 2.66 9.47
CA THR A 26 10.64 3.17 10.48
C THR A 26 9.91 3.83 11.65
N ALA A 27 8.92 4.69 11.37
CA ALA A 27 8.13 5.34 12.41
C ALA A 27 7.28 4.34 13.22
N ASN A 28 6.93 3.19 12.63
CA ASN A 28 6.27 2.07 13.30
C ASN A 28 7.25 1.10 13.99
N GLY A 29 8.55 1.41 14.07
CA GLY A 29 9.54 0.62 14.79
C GLY A 29 9.98 -0.66 14.07
N VAL A 30 9.91 -0.70 12.74
CA VAL A 30 10.30 -1.82 11.89
C VAL A 30 11.48 -1.41 11.01
N TYR A 31 12.48 -2.28 10.87
CA TYR A 31 13.58 -2.07 9.94
C TYR A 31 13.07 -2.23 8.51
N ALA A 32 13.16 -1.17 7.73
CA ALA A 32 12.63 -1.11 6.38
C ALA A 32 13.68 -1.44 5.33
N MET A 33 13.35 -2.31 4.40
CA MET A 33 14.14 -2.64 3.22
C MET A 33 13.33 -2.35 1.96
N SER A 34 13.98 -2.19 0.80
CA SER A 34 13.29 -1.88 -0.45
C SER A 34 13.86 -2.62 -1.64
N ALA A 35 12.98 -3.12 -2.53
CA ALA A 35 13.27 -3.49 -3.90
C ALA A 35 12.50 -2.53 -4.83
N ILE A 36 13.19 -1.90 -5.77
CA ILE A 36 12.65 -0.75 -6.50
C ILE A 36 12.17 -1.18 -7.89
N THR A 37 10.88 -1.04 -8.14
CA THR A 37 10.28 -1.39 -9.45
C THR A 37 10.47 -0.32 -10.52
N ALA A 38 10.54 0.95 -10.12
CA ALA A 38 10.79 2.08 -11.01
C ALA A 38 11.31 3.30 -10.24
N LEU A 39 12.16 4.09 -10.86
CA LEU A 39 12.50 5.44 -10.41
C LEU A 39 11.58 6.44 -11.11
N THR A 40 11.09 7.45 -10.38
CA THR A 40 10.31 8.54 -10.97
C THR A 40 11.00 9.89 -10.77
N ALA A 41 10.96 10.72 -11.77
CA ALA A 41 11.18 12.15 -11.64
C ALA A 41 9.82 12.79 -11.30
N GLN A 42 9.55 12.91 -10.02
CA GLN A 42 8.23 13.26 -9.48
C GLN A 42 8.33 14.35 -8.41
N ASN A 43 7.32 15.20 -8.37
CA ASN A 43 7.10 16.19 -7.32
C ASN A 43 5.60 16.28 -6.98
N THR A 44 5.22 17.22 -6.12
CA THR A 44 3.82 17.38 -5.68
C THR A 44 2.85 17.78 -6.79
N THR A 45 3.35 18.24 -7.94
CA THR A 45 2.53 18.67 -9.09
C THR A 45 2.43 17.62 -10.20
N GLY A 46 3.25 16.55 -10.16
CA GLY A 46 3.16 15.46 -11.15
C GLY A 46 4.44 14.67 -11.38
N VAL A 47 4.37 13.74 -12.32
CA VAL A 47 5.47 12.88 -12.76
C VAL A 47 5.94 13.32 -14.15
N THR A 48 7.23 13.62 -14.30
CA THR A 48 7.85 14.09 -15.56
C THR A 48 8.73 13.04 -16.23
N GLY A 49 9.08 11.97 -15.53
CA GLY A 49 9.88 10.88 -16.08
C GLY A 49 9.77 9.61 -15.23
N ILE A 50 9.87 8.47 -15.93
CA ILE A 50 9.83 7.13 -15.30
C ILE A 50 10.96 6.30 -15.90
N PHE A 51 11.71 5.63 -15.04
CA PHE A 51 12.72 4.65 -15.42
C PHE A 51 12.43 3.34 -14.68
N GLU A 52 11.96 2.34 -15.40
CA GLU A 52 11.64 1.01 -14.82
C GLU A 52 12.92 0.21 -14.55
N ALA A 53 12.94 -0.54 -13.46
CA ALA A 53 13.94 -1.56 -13.24
C ALA A 53 13.75 -2.71 -14.24
N THR A 54 14.84 -3.39 -14.63
CA THR A 54 14.69 -4.59 -15.43
C THR A 54 14.22 -5.76 -14.56
N PRO A 55 13.49 -6.74 -15.11
CA PRO A 55 13.07 -7.94 -14.38
C PRO A 55 14.24 -8.66 -13.69
N GLU A 56 15.38 -8.75 -14.35
CA GLU A 56 16.58 -9.39 -13.83
C GLU A 56 17.15 -8.62 -12.64
N PHE A 57 17.17 -7.28 -12.69
CA PHE A 57 17.71 -6.47 -11.59
C PHE A 57 16.78 -6.50 -10.38
N LEU A 58 15.46 -6.40 -10.60
CA LEU A 58 14.48 -6.54 -9.52
C LEU A 58 14.58 -7.92 -8.84
N ALA A 59 14.80 -8.98 -9.62
CA ALA A 59 15.05 -10.31 -9.06
C ALA A 59 16.30 -10.33 -8.16
N GLN A 60 17.39 -9.67 -8.58
CA GLN A 60 18.63 -9.57 -7.79
C GLN A 60 18.42 -8.77 -6.50
N GLU A 61 17.67 -7.66 -6.53
CA GLU A 61 17.34 -6.90 -5.32
C GLU A 61 16.57 -7.76 -4.30
N ILE A 62 15.56 -8.51 -4.77
CA ILE A 62 14.78 -9.40 -3.90
C ILE A 62 15.66 -10.53 -3.35
N ASP A 63 16.47 -11.17 -4.19
CA ASP A 63 17.39 -12.23 -3.77
C ASP A 63 18.40 -11.73 -2.73
N ALA A 64 18.97 -10.54 -2.93
CA ALA A 64 19.94 -9.95 -2.00
C ALA A 64 19.33 -9.73 -0.60
N ILE A 65 18.05 -9.36 -0.54
CA ILE A 65 17.34 -9.14 0.72
C ILE A 65 17.01 -10.49 1.38
N PHE A 66 16.35 -11.40 0.67
CA PHE A 66 15.87 -12.65 1.26
C PHE A 66 16.98 -13.61 1.67
N THR A 67 18.16 -13.53 1.04
CA THR A 67 19.31 -14.38 1.38
C THR A 67 20.14 -13.85 2.55
N ASP A 68 19.91 -12.63 3.02
CA ASP A 68 20.67 -12.02 4.12
C ASP A 68 19.72 -11.57 5.26
N ILE A 69 18.89 -10.55 5.02
CA ILE A 69 17.93 -10.03 6.01
C ILE A 69 16.52 -10.45 5.60
N TYR A 70 16.10 -11.67 6.02
CA TYR A 70 14.78 -12.19 5.66
C TYR A 70 13.66 -11.31 6.23
N PRO A 71 12.70 -10.82 5.38
CA PRO A 71 11.61 -9.95 5.83
C PRO A 71 10.56 -10.71 6.66
N ASP A 72 10.15 -10.14 7.80
CA ASP A 72 8.99 -10.62 8.56
C ASP A 72 7.65 -10.31 7.85
N ALA A 73 7.60 -9.26 7.02
CA ALA A 73 6.43 -8.92 6.19
C ALA A 73 6.87 -8.26 4.88
N VAL A 74 6.02 -8.31 3.87
CA VAL A 74 6.25 -7.70 2.56
C VAL A 74 5.06 -6.80 2.21
N LYS A 75 5.35 -5.55 1.79
CA LYS A 75 4.35 -4.66 1.18
C LYS A 75 4.66 -4.53 -0.31
N ILE A 76 3.67 -4.74 -1.16
CA ILE A 76 3.75 -4.51 -2.59
C ILE A 76 2.92 -3.26 -2.92
N GLY A 77 3.56 -2.28 -3.56
CA GLY A 77 2.89 -1.06 -4.03
C GLY A 77 2.74 -1.03 -5.54
N MET A 78 3.03 0.12 -6.16
CA MET A 78 2.93 0.27 -7.60
C MET A 78 3.96 -0.61 -8.34
N VAL A 79 3.48 -1.45 -9.24
CA VAL A 79 4.26 -2.26 -10.18
C VAL A 79 3.62 -2.15 -11.55
N SER A 80 4.32 -1.54 -12.50
CA SER A 80 3.75 -1.09 -13.78
C SER A 80 3.60 -2.18 -14.83
N SER A 81 4.44 -3.24 -14.83
CA SER A 81 4.48 -4.23 -15.91
C SER A 81 4.15 -5.65 -15.44
N ALA A 82 3.54 -6.44 -16.33
CA ALA A 82 3.24 -7.85 -16.11
C ALA A 82 4.49 -8.69 -15.86
N GLU A 83 5.61 -8.31 -16.45
CA GLU A 83 6.91 -9.00 -16.30
C GLU A 83 7.45 -8.83 -14.87
N LEU A 84 7.49 -7.59 -14.37
CA LEU A 84 7.92 -7.31 -12.98
C LEU A 84 7.01 -8.00 -11.97
N ILE A 85 5.68 -7.98 -12.20
CA ILE A 85 4.71 -8.71 -11.36
C ILE A 85 5.01 -10.20 -11.36
N GLY A 86 5.36 -10.77 -12.52
CA GLY A 86 5.76 -12.17 -12.65
C GLY A 86 6.97 -12.52 -11.80
N VAL A 87 8.01 -11.69 -11.87
CA VAL A 87 9.25 -11.86 -11.08
C VAL A 87 8.97 -11.76 -9.58
N ILE A 88 8.21 -10.75 -9.15
CA ILE A 88 7.85 -10.59 -7.74
C ILE A 88 7.13 -11.84 -7.22
N ALA A 89 6.11 -12.31 -7.95
CA ALA A 89 5.33 -13.48 -7.53
C ALA A 89 6.18 -14.76 -7.48
N GLU A 90 7.09 -14.97 -8.43
CA GLU A 90 8.02 -16.09 -8.45
C GLU A 90 8.96 -16.05 -7.23
N LYS A 91 9.61 -14.91 -7.00
CA LYS A 91 10.57 -14.75 -5.90
C LYS A 91 9.90 -14.90 -4.53
N LEU A 92 8.77 -14.23 -4.30
CA LEU A 92 8.05 -14.34 -3.03
C LEU A 92 7.58 -15.77 -2.75
N ARG A 93 7.18 -16.52 -3.79
CA ARG A 93 6.83 -17.94 -3.65
C ARG A 93 8.05 -18.79 -3.35
N SER A 94 9.17 -18.58 -4.04
CA SER A 94 10.40 -19.37 -3.85
C SER A 94 10.99 -19.20 -2.46
N TYR A 95 10.84 -18.03 -1.85
CA TYR A 95 11.29 -17.74 -0.49
C TYR A 95 10.23 -18.00 0.59
N ASP A 96 9.03 -18.49 0.22
CA ASP A 96 7.92 -18.70 1.17
C ASP A 96 7.61 -17.43 1.99
N ALA A 97 7.60 -16.27 1.32
CA ALA A 97 7.38 -14.97 1.96
C ALA A 97 6.05 -14.92 2.70
N LYS A 98 6.05 -14.34 3.89
CA LYS A 98 4.88 -14.25 4.78
C LYS A 98 4.37 -12.82 4.89
N HIS A 99 3.15 -12.67 5.39
CA HIS A 99 2.53 -11.38 5.68
C HIS A 99 2.60 -10.40 4.49
N ILE A 100 2.12 -10.86 3.32
CA ILE A 100 2.14 -10.08 2.09
C ILE A 100 0.92 -9.14 2.06
N VAL A 101 1.19 -7.83 2.03
CA VAL A 101 0.19 -6.76 1.88
C VAL A 101 0.30 -6.19 0.47
N VAL A 102 -0.77 -6.25 -0.32
CA VAL A 102 -0.81 -5.71 -1.68
C VAL A 102 -1.68 -4.47 -1.73
N ASP A 103 -1.07 -3.33 -2.04
CA ASP A 103 -1.80 -2.10 -2.41
C ASP A 103 -1.96 -2.10 -3.95
N PRO A 104 -3.15 -2.39 -4.48
CA PRO A 104 -3.33 -2.64 -5.91
C PRO A 104 -3.45 -1.34 -6.68
N VAL A 105 -2.38 -0.56 -6.73
CA VAL A 105 -2.35 0.78 -7.34
C VAL A 105 -2.58 0.67 -8.85
N MET A 106 -3.83 0.82 -9.29
CA MET A 106 -4.25 0.72 -10.69
C MET A 106 -4.61 2.07 -11.31
N VAL A 107 -5.02 3.02 -10.47
CA VAL A 107 -5.53 4.32 -10.90
C VAL A 107 -4.85 5.41 -10.09
N ALA A 108 -4.35 6.43 -10.76
CA ALA A 108 -3.80 7.61 -10.10
C ALA A 108 -4.90 8.38 -9.35
N THR A 109 -4.53 9.18 -8.37
CA THR A 109 -5.46 10.10 -7.67
C THR A 109 -6.18 11.04 -8.66
N SER A 110 -5.57 11.35 -9.80
CA SER A 110 -6.17 12.10 -10.90
C SER A 110 -7.22 11.34 -11.71
N GLY A 111 -7.43 10.03 -11.45
CA GLY A 111 -8.33 9.15 -12.21
C GLY A 111 -7.68 8.51 -13.45
N SER A 112 -6.42 8.81 -13.75
CA SER A 112 -5.73 8.22 -14.89
C SER A 112 -5.38 6.75 -14.63
N LYS A 113 -5.64 5.88 -15.60
CA LYS A 113 -5.25 4.45 -15.54
C LYS A 113 -3.71 4.36 -15.51
N LEU A 114 -3.18 3.72 -14.48
CA LEU A 114 -1.73 3.53 -14.30
C LEU A 114 -1.25 2.18 -14.82
N LEU A 115 -2.10 1.16 -14.78
CA LEU A 115 -1.76 -0.19 -15.24
C LEU A 115 -2.40 -0.50 -16.59
N ARG A 116 -1.67 -1.19 -17.45
CA ARG A 116 -2.21 -1.82 -18.65
C ARG A 116 -2.99 -3.08 -18.27
N ASP A 117 -3.85 -3.56 -19.18
CA ASP A 117 -4.72 -4.70 -18.92
C ASP A 117 -3.93 -5.99 -18.62
N ASP A 118 -2.80 -6.20 -19.29
CA ASP A 118 -1.89 -7.31 -19.04
C ASP A 118 -1.28 -7.29 -17.63
N ALA A 119 -0.94 -6.11 -17.13
CA ALA A 119 -0.44 -5.94 -15.76
C ALA A 119 -1.55 -6.15 -14.71
N VAL A 120 -2.77 -5.69 -14.97
CA VAL A 120 -3.94 -5.98 -14.11
C VAL A 120 -4.20 -7.49 -14.04
N GLN A 121 -4.16 -8.18 -15.18
CA GLN A 121 -4.30 -9.62 -15.24
C GLN A 121 -3.19 -10.32 -14.43
N ALA A 122 -1.92 -9.97 -14.64
CA ALA A 122 -0.82 -10.54 -13.90
C ALA A 122 -0.92 -10.31 -12.38
N LEU A 123 -1.33 -9.10 -11.96
CA LEU A 123 -1.57 -8.75 -10.56
C LEU A 123 -2.63 -9.68 -9.94
N THR A 124 -3.78 -9.81 -10.62
CA THR A 124 -4.91 -10.59 -10.11
C THR A 124 -4.65 -12.10 -10.10
N GLU A 125 -3.93 -12.62 -11.07
CA GLU A 125 -3.64 -14.07 -11.18
C GLU A 125 -2.45 -14.52 -10.35
N LYS A 126 -1.44 -13.65 -10.16
CA LYS A 126 -0.15 -14.06 -9.57
C LYS A 126 0.11 -13.52 -8.17
N LEU A 127 -0.29 -12.26 -7.88
CA LEU A 127 0.02 -11.62 -6.59
C LEU A 127 -1.16 -11.65 -5.61
N LEU A 128 -2.39 -11.35 -6.04
CA LEU A 128 -3.52 -11.33 -5.12
C LEU A 128 -3.76 -12.66 -4.41
N PRO A 129 -3.61 -13.85 -5.06
CA PRO A 129 -3.75 -15.13 -4.36
C PRO A 129 -2.68 -15.43 -3.30
N MET A 130 -1.60 -14.65 -3.27
CA MET A 130 -0.53 -14.77 -2.28
C MET A 130 -0.70 -13.76 -1.13
N ALA A 131 -1.58 -12.77 -1.30
CA ALA A 131 -1.75 -11.70 -0.33
C ALA A 131 -2.48 -12.19 0.92
N GLU A 132 -1.99 -11.81 2.09
CA GLU A 132 -2.77 -11.88 3.32
C GLU A 132 -3.90 -10.87 3.30
N VAL A 133 -3.62 -9.66 2.79
CA VAL A 133 -4.62 -8.61 2.60
C VAL A 133 -4.31 -7.76 1.37
N VAL A 134 -5.35 -7.45 0.62
CA VAL A 134 -5.32 -6.44 -0.45
C VAL A 134 -6.06 -5.18 0.01
N THR A 135 -5.55 -3.98 -0.36
CA THR A 135 -6.05 -2.70 0.16
C THR A 135 -6.61 -1.79 -0.96
N PRO A 136 -7.64 -2.21 -1.72
CA PRO A 136 -8.17 -1.40 -2.81
C PRO A 136 -8.94 -0.17 -2.29
N ASN A 137 -8.82 0.95 -2.99
CA ASN A 137 -9.81 2.03 -2.91
C ASN A 137 -11.09 1.65 -3.71
N ILE A 138 -12.13 2.49 -3.65
CA ILE A 138 -13.41 2.18 -4.30
C ILE A 138 -13.26 1.95 -5.82
N PRO A 139 -12.59 2.83 -6.60
CA PRO A 139 -12.35 2.56 -8.04
C PRO A 139 -11.59 1.26 -8.31
N GLU A 140 -10.60 0.93 -7.50
CA GLU A 140 -9.84 -0.32 -7.61
C GLU A 140 -10.71 -1.54 -7.24
N ALA A 141 -11.52 -1.42 -6.20
CA ALA A 141 -12.49 -2.46 -5.81
C ALA A 141 -13.54 -2.71 -6.89
N GLU A 142 -14.00 -1.66 -7.58
CA GLU A 142 -14.88 -1.80 -8.74
C GLU A 142 -14.22 -2.59 -9.88
N ILE A 143 -12.96 -2.30 -10.18
CA ILE A 143 -12.20 -3.03 -11.21
C ILE A 143 -12.03 -4.51 -10.80
N LEU A 144 -11.62 -4.78 -9.58
CA LEU A 144 -11.34 -6.14 -9.09
C LEU A 144 -12.61 -6.99 -8.99
N SER A 145 -13.71 -6.40 -8.52
CA SER A 145 -15.00 -7.08 -8.36
C SER A 145 -15.81 -7.15 -9.65
N GLY A 146 -15.61 -6.23 -10.59
CA GLY A 146 -16.46 -6.02 -11.74
C GLY A 146 -17.85 -5.48 -11.38
N MET A 147 -17.98 -4.80 -10.22
CA MET A 147 -19.23 -4.25 -9.72
C MET A 147 -19.10 -2.74 -9.53
N LYS A 148 -20.22 -2.00 -9.68
CA LYS A 148 -20.28 -0.61 -9.25
C LYS A 148 -20.59 -0.53 -7.75
N ILE A 149 -19.95 0.41 -7.07
CA ILE A 149 -20.05 0.62 -5.62
C ILE A 149 -20.63 2.03 -5.39
N THR A 150 -21.88 2.08 -4.94
CA THR A 150 -22.62 3.33 -4.72
C THR A 150 -22.98 3.57 -3.24
N ASP A 151 -22.85 2.54 -2.42
CA ASP A 151 -23.22 2.54 -1.00
C ASP A 151 -22.45 1.50 -0.20
N ALA A 152 -22.70 1.43 1.11
CA ALA A 152 -22.06 0.49 2.00
C ALA A 152 -22.35 -0.98 1.66
N ALA A 153 -23.56 -1.31 1.23
CA ALA A 153 -23.94 -2.67 0.84
C ALA A 153 -23.19 -3.10 -0.43
N GLY A 154 -23.06 -2.20 -1.41
CA GLY A 154 -22.24 -2.42 -2.60
C GLY A 154 -20.76 -2.63 -2.28
N MET A 155 -20.24 -1.91 -1.27
CA MET A 155 -18.87 -2.06 -0.80
C MET A 155 -18.65 -3.44 -0.13
N GLU A 156 -19.61 -3.90 0.69
CA GLU A 156 -19.58 -5.26 1.27
C GLU A 156 -19.63 -6.35 0.19
N ALA A 157 -20.57 -6.24 -0.76
CA ALA A 157 -20.70 -7.20 -1.86
C ALA A 157 -19.43 -7.26 -2.73
N ALA A 158 -18.82 -6.10 -3.04
CA ALA A 158 -17.58 -6.05 -3.79
C ALA A 158 -16.41 -6.67 -3.01
N ALA A 159 -16.26 -6.34 -1.73
CA ALA A 159 -15.20 -6.89 -0.87
C ALA A 159 -15.34 -8.40 -0.72
N GLN A 160 -16.56 -8.91 -0.52
CA GLN A 160 -16.85 -10.34 -0.50
C GLN A 160 -16.42 -11.01 -1.81
N ARG A 161 -16.86 -10.47 -2.94
CA ARG A 161 -16.55 -11.04 -4.26
C ARG A 161 -15.05 -11.08 -4.56
N ILE A 162 -14.32 -10.03 -4.18
CA ILE A 162 -12.85 -9.97 -4.31
C ILE A 162 -12.21 -11.06 -3.43
N SER A 163 -12.64 -11.15 -2.16
CA SER A 163 -12.10 -12.13 -1.21
C SER A 163 -12.34 -13.57 -1.67
N GLU A 164 -13.54 -13.89 -2.14
CA GLU A 164 -13.88 -15.21 -2.68
C GLU A 164 -13.09 -15.55 -3.94
N LYS A 165 -12.93 -14.57 -4.84
CA LYS A 165 -12.26 -14.76 -6.14
C LYS A 165 -10.75 -14.95 -5.99
N TYR A 166 -10.12 -14.22 -5.08
CA TYR A 166 -8.65 -14.21 -4.95
C TYR A 166 -8.14 -14.88 -3.67
N HIS A 167 -9.03 -15.38 -2.81
CA HIS A 167 -8.72 -16.11 -1.57
C HIS A 167 -7.86 -15.30 -0.58
N CYS A 168 -8.07 -13.99 -0.49
CA CYS A 168 -7.35 -13.08 0.42
C CYS A 168 -8.32 -12.23 1.24
N ALA A 169 -7.84 -11.65 2.34
CA ALA A 169 -8.60 -10.60 3.01
C ALA A 169 -8.59 -9.31 2.16
N VAL A 170 -9.65 -8.51 2.29
CA VAL A 170 -9.82 -7.26 1.52
C VAL A 170 -10.09 -6.12 2.47
N LEU A 171 -9.22 -5.13 2.50
CA LEU A 171 -9.48 -3.85 3.14
C LEU A 171 -9.92 -2.84 2.07
N CYS A 172 -11.24 -2.75 1.84
CA CYS A 172 -11.79 -1.77 0.94
C CYS A 172 -11.78 -0.40 1.61
N LYS A 173 -10.97 0.53 1.04
CA LYS A 173 -10.79 1.89 1.58
C LYS A 173 -11.99 2.77 1.23
N GLY A 174 -12.58 3.41 2.22
CA GLY A 174 -13.67 4.37 2.05
C GLY A 174 -13.21 5.76 1.59
N GLY A 175 -14.08 6.76 1.73
CA GLY A 175 -13.73 8.17 1.51
C GLY A 175 -14.08 8.75 0.15
N HIS A 176 -14.44 7.98 -0.87
CA HIS A 176 -14.82 8.46 -2.19
C HIS A 176 -16.31 8.86 -2.28
N GLN A 177 -16.77 9.77 -1.39
CA GLN A 177 -18.14 10.31 -1.33
C GLN A 177 -19.25 9.31 -0.91
N ILE A 178 -18.92 8.06 -0.58
CA ILE A 178 -19.92 7.04 -0.20
C ILE A 178 -20.16 7.05 1.31
N ASN A 179 -19.09 7.21 2.07
CA ASN A 179 -19.09 7.36 3.53
C ASN A 179 -17.92 8.26 3.93
N ASP A 180 -17.84 8.64 5.19
CA ASP A 180 -16.80 9.57 5.70
C ASP A 180 -15.39 9.03 5.38
N ALA A 181 -14.72 8.39 6.32
CA ALA A 181 -13.42 7.72 6.11
C ALA A 181 -13.46 6.29 6.66
N ASP A 182 -14.62 5.64 6.50
CA ASP A 182 -14.85 4.30 7.00
C ASP A 182 -14.28 3.27 6.01
N ASP A 183 -13.43 2.36 6.49
CA ASP A 183 -12.89 1.26 5.73
C ASP A 183 -13.54 -0.05 6.13
N LEU A 184 -13.74 -0.94 5.18
CA LEU A 184 -14.31 -2.27 5.39
C LEU A 184 -13.23 -3.34 5.23
N LEU A 185 -12.95 -4.08 6.29
CA LEU A 185 -12.17 -5.31 6.21
C LEU A 185 -13.12 -6.51 6.04
N TRP A 186 -12.99 -7.22 4.92
CA TRP A 186 -13.68 -8.47 4.66
C TRP A 186 -12.70 -9.64 4.74
N ARG A 187 -12.99 -10.60 5.63
CA ARG A 187 -12.21 -11.84 5.75
C ARG A 187 -13.06 -12.97 6.32
N ASN A 188 -12.78 -14.20 5.94
CA ASN A 188 -13.45 -15.40 6.46
C ASN A 188 -14.99 -15.33 6.39
N GLY A 189 -15.53 -14.70 5.34
CA GLY A 189 -16.96 -14.55 5.14
C GLY A 189 -17.63 -13.46 5.99
N CYS A 190 -16.87 -12.64 6.71
CA CYS A 190 -17.38 -11.58 7.58
C CYS A 190 -16.76 -10.23 7.27
N GLY A 191 -17.59 -9.18 7.30
CA GLY A 191 -17.18 -7.78 7.19
C GLY A 191 -17.04 -7.12 8.54
N LYS A 192 -15.97 -6.35 8.74
CA LYS A 192 -15.75 -5.48 9.91
C LYS A 192 -15.47 -4.06 9.45
N TRP A 193 -16.28 -3.11 9.90
CA TRP A 193 -16.09 -1.71 9.62
C TRP A 193 -15.14 -1.05 10.60
N PHE A 194 -14.15 -0.35 10.08
CA PHE A 194 -13.25 0.52 10.83
C PHE A 194 -13.67 1.97 10.59
N ARG A 195 -14.36 2.53 11.56
CA ARG A 195 -14.84 3.91 11.47
C ARG A 195 -13.68 4.90 11.45
N GLY A 196 -13.80 5.94 10.64
CA GLY A 196 -12.83 7.00 10.53
C GLY A 196 -13.50 8.35 10.31
N ARG A 197 -12.93 9.39 10.89
CA ARG A 197 -13.35 10.77 10.59
C ARG A 197 -12.49 11.32 9.46
N ARG A 198 -13.13 11.93 8.47
CA ARG A 198 -12.40 12.65 7.42
C ARG A 198 -11.63 13.82 8.03
N ILE A 199 -10.34 13.88 7.71
CA ILE A 199 -9.45 14.98 8.07
C ILE A 199 -9.37 15.88 6.84
N ASP A 200 -9.74 17.13 7.01
CA ASP A 200 -9.70 18.13 5.93
C ASP A 200 -8.25 18.63 5.76
N ASN A 201 -7.49 17.86 5.01
CA ASN A 201 -6.11 18.15 4.66
C ASN A 201 -5.95 18.01 3.13
N PRO A 202 -5.54 19.05 2.40
CA PRO A 202 -5.29 18.97 0.96
C PRO A 202 -4.08 18.09 0.59
N ASN A 203 -3.17 17.87 1.56
CA ASN A 203 -1.93 17.12 1.40
C ASN A 203 -2.14 15.65 1.71
N THR A 204 -2.65 14.90 0.72
CA THR A 204 -3.03 13.49 0.85
C THR A 204 -2.16 12.56 0.01
N HIS A 205 -1.07 13.08 -0.57
CA HIS A 205 -0.17 12.28 -1.39
C HIS A 205 0.49 11.16 -0.57
N GLY A 206 0.36 9.92 -1.05
CA GLY A 206 0.92 8.74 -0.40
C GLY A 206 0.07 8.11 0.72
N THR A 207 -1.20 8.51 0.90
CA THR A 207 -2.08 7.93 1.93
C THR A 207 -2.24 6.41 1.78
N GLY A 208 -2.41 5.89 0.56
CA GLY A 208 -2.48 4.44 0.28
C GLY A 208 -1.20 3.72 0.67
N CYS A 209 -0.05 4.23 0.22
CA CYS A 209 1.26 3.68 0.56
C CYS A 209 1.48 3.65 2.08
N THR A 210 1.16 4.74 2.78
CA THR A 210 1.29 4.85 4.23
C THR A 210 0.39 3.85 4.96
N LEU A 211 -0.88 3.72 4.58
CA LEU A 211 -1.79 2.77 5.21
C LEU A 211 -1.31 1.32 5.03
N SER A 212 -1.01 0.91 3.80
CA SER A 212 -0.58 -0.47 3.50
C SER A 212 0.76 -0.81 4.16
N SER A 213 1.71 0.13 4.23
CA SER A 213 2.99 -0.07 4.91
C SER A 213 2.87 -0.11 6.43
N ALA A 214 1.94 0.66 7.01
CA ALA A 214 1.64 0.57 8.44
C ALA A 214 0.98 -0.77 8.79
N ILE A 215 0.11 -1.32 7.93
CA ILE A 215 -0.45 -2.67 8.10
C ILE A 215 0.68 -3.70 8.05
N ALA A 216 1.54 -3.68 7.03
CA ALA A 216 2.68 -4.60 6.92
C ALA A 216 3.60 -4.51 8.15
N SER A 217 3.86 -3.30 8.65
CA SER A 217 4.67 -3.09 9.87
C SER A 217 4.05 -3.74 11.10
N ASN A 218 2.73 -3.69 11.24
CA ASN A 218 2.05 -4.29 12.39
C ASN A 218 1.97 -5.82 12.26
N LEU A 219 1.75 -6.36 11.07
CA LEU A 219 1.84 -7.80 10.79
C LEU A 219 3.25 -8.34 11.07
N ALA A 220 4.32 -7.64 10.65
CA ALA A 220 5.69 -7.98 10.99
C ALA A 220 5.92 -8.09 12.50
N LYS A 221 5.24 -7.26 13.30
CA LYS A 221 5.25 -7.29 14.78
C LYS A 221 4.31 -8.33 15.39
N VAL A 222 3.71 -9.20 14.55
CA VAL A 222 2.84 -10.31 14.96
C VAL A 222 1.49 -9.84 15.59
N TYR A 223 1.05 -8.63 15.27
CA TYR A 223 -0.35 -8.26 15.52
C TYR A 223 -1.25 -9.01 14.53
N ASP A 224 -2.45 -9.38 14.97
CA ASP A 224 -3.45 -9.90 14.04
C ASP A 224 -3.88 -8.83 13.03
N LEU A 225 -4.59 -9.24 11.99
CA LEU A 225 -4.94 -8.34 10.89
C LEU A 225 -5.88 -7.21 11.35
N ASP A 226 -6.83 -7.47 12.26
CA ASP A 226 -7.75 -6.46 12.77
C ASP A 226 -7.00 -5.37 13.55
N ALA A 227 -6.14 -5.78 14.48
CA ALA A 227 -5.30 -4.85 15.23
C ALA A 227 -4.31 -4.11 14.31
N SER A 228 -3.79 -4.78 13.27
CA SER A 228 -2.89 -4.16 12.30
C SER A 228 -3.60 -3.05 11.51
N VAL A 229 -4.84 -3.27 11.08
CA VAL A 229 -5.65 -2.26 10.38
C VAL A 229 -6.01 -1.11 11.30
N GLU A 230 -6.47 -1.38 12.53
CA GLU A 230 -6.83 -0.34 13.50
C GLU A 230 -5.64 0.57 13.82
N ARG A 231 -4.47 0.00 14.07
CA ARG A 231 -3.23 0.74 14.34
C ARG A 231 -2.77 1.54 13.11
N ALA A 232 -2.90 0.99 11.92
CA ALA A 232 -2.56 1.67 10.68
C ALA A 232 -3.48 2.88 10.41
N LYS A 233 -4.79 2.74 10.69
CA LYS A 233 -5.74 3.87 10.61
C LYS A 233 -5.43 4.96 11.63
N ALA A 234 -5.08 4.61 12.85
CA ALA A 234 -4.67 5.58 13.86
C ALA A 234 -3.41 6.33 13.43
N TYR A 235 -2.41 5.61 12.88
CA TYR A 235 -1.17 6.19 12.40
C TYR A 235 -1.39 7.17 11.24
N ILE A 236 -2.11 6.77 10.19
CA ILE A 236 -2.37 7.66 9.04
C ILE A 236 -3.20 8.88 9.44
N SER A 237 -4.14 8.73 10.37
CA SER A 237 -4.91 9.87 10.90
C SER A 237 -4.00 10.87 11.62
N GLY A 238 -3.02 10.41 12.38
CA GLY A 238 -1.99 11.26 12.98
C GLY A 238 -1.13 11.98 11.93
N CYS A 239 -0.67 11.25 10.89
CA CYS A 239 0.10 11.84 9.79
C CYS A 239 -0.67 12.98 9.08
N LEU A 240 -1.96 12.77 8.84
CA LEU A 240 -2.83 13.77 8.20
C LEU A 240 -3.12 14.95 9.13
N SER A 241 -3.39 14.70 10.41
CA SER A 241 -3.73 15.73 11.40
C SER A 241 -2.56 16.69 11.69
N ALA A 242 -1.33 16.28 11.40
CA ALA A 242 -0.15 17.12 11.58
C ALA A 242 -0.02 18.25 10.55
N MET A 243 -0.89 18.31 9.55
CA MET A 243 -1.03 19.42 8.59
C MET A 243 0.29 19.90 7.96
N LEU A 244 1.18 18.95 7.60
CA LEU A 244 2.42 19.29 6.90
C LEU A 244 2.09 19.93 5.56
N ASP A 245 2.68 21.09 5.28
CA ASP A 245 2.44 21.86 4.05
C ASP A 245 3.76 22.05 3.30
N LEU A 246 4.02 21.17 2.32
CA LEU A 246 5.21 21.20 1.49
C LEU A 246 4.85 21.03 0.01
N GLY A 247 5.45 21.87 -0.82
CA GLY A 247 5.27 21.82 -2.27
C GLY A 247 4.16 22.75 -2.78
N HIS A 248 3.81 22.62 -4.05
CA HIS A 248 2.84 23.49 -4.73
C HIS A 248 1.58 22.73 -5.20
N GLY A 249 1.55 21.42 -5.03
CA GLY A 249 0.42 20.55 -5.37
C GLY A 249 -0.09 19.79 -4.15
N SER A 250 -0.59 18.56 -4.35
CA SER A 250 -0.94 17.68 -3.23
C SER A 250 0.34 17.22 -2.53
N GLY A 251 0.62 17.79 -1.37
CA GLY A 251 1.85 17.58 -0.62
C GLY A 251 1.87 16.27 0.18
N PRO A 252 3.03 15.93 0.77
CA PRO A 252 3.20 14.74 1.60
C PRO A 252 2.58 14.93 2.99
N MET A 253 2.30 13.80 3.65
CA MET A 253 1.92 13.78 5.06
C MET A 253 3.14 13.82 5.99
N ASN A 254 2.95 14.20 7.25
CA ASN A 254 3.99 14.12 8.27
C ASN A 254 4.09 12.71 8.88
N HIS A 255 4.95 11.88 8.32
CA HIS A 255 5.19 10.53 8.83
C HIS A 255 5.87 10.50 10.21
N MET A 256 6.44 11.63 10.64
CA MET A 256 7.19 11.77 11.89
C MET A 256 6.37 12.40 13.03
N PHE A 257 5.06 12.60 12.86
CA PHE A 257 4.21 13.35 13.79
C PHE A 257 4.30 12.89 15.27
N ALA A 258 4.59 11.62 15.49
CA ALA A 258 4.68 11.01 16.83
C ALA A 258 6.12 10.80 17.31
N LEU A 259 7.14 11.06 16.47
CA LEU A 259 8.53 10.90 16.86
C LEU A 259 8.92 12.03 17.82
N LYS A 260 9.60 11.67 18.90
CA LYS A 260 10.14 12.58 19.92
C LYS A 260 11.58 12.18 20.23
N GLY A 261 12.39 13.16 20.53
CA GLY A 261 13.77 12.91 20.94
C GLY A 261 14.71 14.05 20.56
N GLU A 262 15.93 13.96 21.01
CA GLU A 262 16.98 14.97 20.83
C GLU A 262 17.20 15.38 19.36
N PHE A 263 17.02 14.44 18.42
CA PHE A 263 17.30 14.67 17.00
C PHE A 263 16.07 15.09 16.17
N VAL A 264 14.88 15.19 16.76
CA VAL A 264 13.65 15.48 16.01
C VAL A 264 13.25 16.95 16.05
N GLY A 265 13.85 17.72 16.94
CA GLY A 265 13.48 19.12 17.18
C GLY A 265 12.17 19.23 17.99
N GLU A 266 11.83 20.46 18.39
CA GLU A 266 10.56 20.78 19.07
C GLU A 266 9.38 20.84 18.09
#